data_3a0e290a66ca5f3e9d96154f7e1ed1cd
#
_entry.id   3a0e290a66ca5f3e9d96154f7e1ed1cd
#
_cell.length_a   1.000
_cell.length_b   1.000
_cell.length_c   1.000
_cell.angle_alpha   90.00
_cell.angle_beta   90.00
_cell.angle_gamma   90.00
#
_symmetry.space_group_name_H-M   'P 1'
#
loop_
_entity.id
_entity.type
_entity.pdbx_description
1 polymer ?
#
loop_
_entity_poly.entity_id
_entity_poly.type
_entity_poly.pdbx_seq_one_letter_code
_entity_poly.pdbx_strand_id
1 'polypeptide(L)'
;MADYDRGAILVTGASGGIGAATVRHLVASGADVIAAGRDAETLDALAGETGCRALPFDLGSENAVRGAVEGLDLWGLVNCAGFGGEIASPAETDIDVFDKVIAINARGALLATKYASREMIRLGKGGAIVNVSSQAALVALKGHVSYAASKGALDSITRVSALELGPHDIRVNGVHPTVVMTEMSAFYWGRPDIGEPFLKQMPLGRWATEAEIAAPIAFLLSDGAAMISGVALPVDGGFTAC
;
A
#
# COMPACT_ATOMS: atom_id res chain seq x y z
N MET A 1 -18.53 -14.78 -1.99
CA MET A 1 -17.10 -14.78 -2.30
C MET A 1 -16.86 -13.61 -3.21
N ALA A 2 -15.78 -12.85 -3.04
CA ALA A 2 -15.44 -11.79 -3.99
C ALA A 2 -15.11 -12.42 -5.34
N ASP A 3 -15.64 -11.86 -6.43
CA ASP A 3 -15.35 -12.32 -7.76
C ASP A 3 -14.09 -11.60 -8.27
N TYR A 4 -12.96 -12.32 -8.34
CA TYR A 4 -11.67 -11.80 -8.82
C TYR A 4 -11.32 -12.29 -10.23
N ASP A 5 -12.29 -12.85 -10.97
CA ASP A 5 -12.09 -13.44 -12.32
C ASP A 5 -12.05 -12.38 -13.44
N ARG A 6 -11.58 -11.17 -13.15
CA ARG A 6 -11.53 -10.04 -14.10
C ARG A 6 -10.14 -9.75 -14.66
N GLY A 7 -9.10 -10.33 -14.08
CA GLY A 7 -7.71 -10.10 -14.40
C GLY A 7 -6.83 -10.11 -13.15
N ALA A 8 -5.52 -9.98 -13.34
CA ALA A 8 -4.57 -10.06 -12.24
C ALA A 8 -4.60 -8.82 -11.33
N ILE A 9 -4.20 -9.03 -10.07
CA ILE A 9 -3.96 -7.98 -9.08
C ILE A 9 -2.45 -7.85 -8.85
N LEU A 10 -1.90 -6.68 -9.17
CA LEU A 10 -0.50 -6.36 -8.91
C LEU A 10 -0.35 -5.82 -7.48
N VAL A 11 0.50 -6.44 -6.67
CA VAL A 11 0.82 -5.99 -5.30
C VAL A 11 2.26 -5.55 -5.24
N THR A 12 2.52 -4.24 -5.11
CA THR A 12 3.88 -3.71 -4.90
C THR A 12 4.29 -3.82 -3.44
N GLY A 13 5.59 -3.97 -3.16
CA GLY A 13 6.07 -4.17 -1.80
C GLY A 13 5.68 -5.53 -1.21
N ALA A 14 5.47 -6.52 -2.06
CA ALA A 14 5.02 -7.86 -1.67
C ALA A 14 6.05 -8.66 -0.87
N SER A 15 7.32 -8.25 -0.85
CA SER A 15 8.35 -8.82 0.03
C SER A 15 8.26 -8.35 1.49
N GLY A 16 7.44 -7.33 1.81
CA GLY A 16 7.25 -6.82 3.17
C GLY A 16 6.02 -7.41 3.87
N GLY A 17 5.89 -7.21 5.21
CA GLY A 17 4.86 -7.81 6.05
C GLY A 17 3.42 -7.63 5.54
N ILE A 18 2.95 -6.39 5.41
CA ILE A 18 1.58 -6.09 4.92
C ILE A 18 1.42 -6.56 3.46
N GLY A 19 2.41 -6.35 2.59
CA GLY A 19 2.34 -6.75 1.20
C GLY A 19 2.24 -8.27 1.03
N ALA A 20 3.10 -9.03 1.72
CA ALA A 20 3.07 -10.49 1.72
C ALA A 20 1.75 -11.04 2.29
N ALA A 21 1.26 -10.47 3.41
CA ALA A 21 -0.03 -10.86 3.97
C ALA A 21 -1.19 -10.56 3.01
N THR A 22 -1.12 -9.44 2.28
CA THR A 22 -2.11 -9.10 1.25
C THR A 22 -2.08 -10.11 0.10
N VAL A 23 -0.90 -10.51 -0.40
CA VAL A 23 -0.77 -11.55 -1.43
C VAL A 23 -1.39 -12.86 -0.94
N ARG A 24 -1.03 -13.34 0.26
CA ARG A 24 -1.60 -14.58 0.84
C ARG A 24 -3.12 -14.52 0.94
N HIS A 25 -3.65 -13.39 1.42
CA HIS A 25 -5.09 -13.21 1.58
C HIS A 25 -5.84 -13.24 0.24
N LEU A 26 -5.32 -12.53 -0.77
CA LEU A 26 -5.91 -12.46 -2.10
C LEU A 26 -5.87 -13.81 -2.83
N VAL A 27 -4.72 -14.50 -2.79
CA VAL A 27 -4.60 -15.84 -3.39
C VAL A 27 -5.53 -16.85 -2.70
N ALA A 28 -5.59 -16.84 -1.36
CA ALA A 28 -6.53 -17.70 -0.63
C ALA A 28 -8.00 -17.40 -0.94
N SER A 29 -8.30 -16.19 -1.41
CA SER A 29 -9.63 -15.77 -1.88
C SER A 29 -9.89 -16.07 -3.36
N GLY A 30 -8.94 -16.70 -4.07
CA GLY A 30 -9.06 -17.12 -5.47
C GLY A 30 -8.60 -16.08 -6.51
N ALA A 31 -7.93 -15.01 -6.09
CA ALA A 31 -7.41 -14.01 -7.01
C ALA A 31 -6.13 -14.47 -7.74
N ASP A 32 -5.97 -14.10 -9.01
CA ASP A 32 -4.68 -14.16 -9.71
C ASP A 32 -3.82 -12.97 -9.24
N VAL A 33 -2.68 -13.24 -8.59
CA VAL A 33 -1.86 -12.21 -7.96
C VAL A 33 -0.45 -12.17 -8.54
N ILE A 34 0.01 -10.95 -8.83
CA ILE A 34 1.40 -10.66 -9.19
C ILE A 34 2.05 -9.97 -7.99
N ALA A 35 2.98 -10.66 -7.35
CA ALA A 35 3.76 -10.14 -6.23
C ALA A 35 4.99 -9.39 -6.75
N ALA A 36 5.08 -8.08 -6.50
CA ALA A 36 6.14 -7.22 -6.99
C ALA A 36 6.96 -6.57 -5.89
N GLY A 37 8.25 -6.46 -6.13
CA GLY A 37 9.24 -5.88 -5.21
C GLY A 37 10.63 -5.92 -5.80
N ARG A 38 11.65 -5.57 -4.99
CA ARG A 38 13.05 -5.56 -5.46
C ARG A 38 13.78 -6.88 -5.19
N ASP A 39 13.39 -7.55 -4.13
CA ASP A 39 14.03 -8.78 -3.66
C ASP A 39 13.41 -10.00 -4.35
N ALA A 40 14.08 -10.49 -5.37
CA ALA A 40 13.62 -11.63 -6.17
C ALA A 40 13.54 -12.92 -5.34
N GLU A 41 14.49 -13.17 -4.43
CA GLU A 41 14.52 -14.39 -3.62
C GLU A 41 13.29 -14.47 -2.70
N THR A 42 12.97 -13.36 -2.01
CA THR A 42 11.78 -13.28 -1.16
C THR A 42 10.49 -13.40 -1.97
N LEU A 43 10.44 -12.84 -3.18
CA LEU A 43 9.27 -12.97 -4.06
C LEU A 43 9.10 -14.39 -4.58
N ASP A 44 10.19 -15.06 -4.97
CA ASP A 44 10.17 -16.45 -5.42
C ASP A 44 9.74 -17.41 -4.29
N ALA A 45 10.19 -17.16 -3.06
CA ALA A 45 9.73 -17.91 -1.88
C ALA A 45 8.23 -17.73 -1.65
N LEU A 46 7.71 -16.49 -1.74
CA LEU A 46 6.28 -16.20 -1.62
C LEU A 46 5.47 -16.84 -2.76
N ALA A 47 6.01 -16.85 -3.98
CA ALA A 47 5.39 -17.52 -5.12
C ALA A 47 5.33 -19.04 -4.93
N GLY A 48 6.40 -19.65 -4.41
CA GLY A 48 6.42 -21.09 -4.05
C GLY A 48 5.44 -21.45 -2.95
N GLU A 49 5.20 -20.55 -2.00
CA GLU A 49 4.25 -20.75 -0.91
C GLU A 49 2.78 -20.63 -1.38
N THR A 50 2.49 -19.62 -2.20
CA THR A 50 1.11 -19.19 -2.48
C THR A 50 0.62 -19.55 -3.88
N GLY A 51 1.51 -19.80 -4.82
CA GLY A 51 1.18 -19.94 -6.24
C GLY A 51 1.02 -18.60 -6.99
N CYS A 52 1.30 -17.45 -6.36
CA CYS A 52 1.30 -16.15 -7.04
C CYS A 52 2.45 -16.06 -8.06
N ARG A 53 2.41 -15.07 -8.94
CA ARG A 53 3.50 -14.78 -9.88
C ARG A 53 4.48 -13.78 -9.27
N ALA A 54 5.78 -14.10 -9.24
CA ALA A 54 6.82 -13.16 -8.84
C ALA A 54 7.18 -12.22 -9.99
N LEU A 55 7.31 -10.90 -9.69
CA LEU A 55 7.70 -9.88 -10.67
C LEU A 55 8.68 -8.89 -10.02
N PRO A 56 9.99 -9.18 -10.06
CA PRO A 56 10.99 -8.31 -9.45
C PRO A 56 11.23 -7.06 -10.32
N PHE A 57 11.08 -5.86 -9.73
CA PHE A 57 11.50 -4.59 -10.34
C PHE A 57 11.69 -3.50 -9.29
N ASP A 58 12.42 -2.44 -9.69
CA ASP A 58 12.61 -1.25 -8.86
C ASP A 58 11.50 -0.21 -9.13
N LEU A 59 10.66 0.04 -8.14
CA LEU A 59 9.58 1.03 -8.19
C LEU A 59 10.10 2.48 -8.33
N GLY A 60 11.36 2.75 -7.96
CA GLY A 60 12.00 4.05 -8.14
C GLY A 60 12.34 4.38 -9.60
N SER A 61 12.45 3.37 -10.46
CA SER A 61 12.79 3.49 -11.88
C SER A 61 11.56 3.48 -12.77
N GLU A 62 11.23 4.59 -13.43
CA GLU A 62 10.08 4.65 -14.34
C GLU A 62 10.19 3.64 -15.49
N ASN A 63 11.40 3.45 -16.05
CA ASN A 63 11.61 2.46 -17.12
C ASN A 63 11.38 1.03 -16.63
N ALA A 64 11.81 0.70 -15.39
CA ALA A 64 11.57 -0.61 -14.80
C ALA A 64 10.08 -0.85 -14.56
N VAL A 65 9.36 0.13 -13.99
CA VAL A 65 7.91 0.05 -13.77
C VAL A 65 7.17 -0.12 -15.09
N ARG A 66 7.51 0.69 -16.10
CA ARG A 66 6.91 0.60 -17.43
C ARG A 66 7.11 -0.78 -18.04
N GLY A 67 8.36 -1.25 -18.10
CA GLY A 67 8.69 -2.54 -18.72
C GLY A 67 8.09 -3.74 -17.97
N ALA A 68 7.86 -3.62 -16.67
CA ALA A 68 7.23 -4.66 -15.87
C ALA A 68 5.70 -4.71 -15.99
N VAL A 69 5.05 -3.55 -16.22
CA VAL A 69 3.59 -3.43 -16.12
C VAL A 69 2.90 -3.38 -17.49
N GLU A 70 3.55 -2.79 -18.52
CA GLU A 70 2.97 -2.73 -19.87
C GLU A 70 2.68 -4.12 -20.43
N GLY A 71 1.46 -4.32 -20.94
CA GLY A 71 0.99 -5.56 -21.52
C GLY A 71 0.40 -6.58 -20.54
N LEU A 72 0.43 -6.32 -19.24
CA LEU A 72 -0.23 -7.20 -18.26
C LEU A 72 -1.76 -7.10 -18.37
N ASP A 73 -2.46 -8.22 -18.16
CA ASP A 73 -3.92 -8.25 -17.99
C ASP A 73 -4.25 -7.91 -16.53
N LEU A 74 -4.26 -6.60 -16.21
CA LEU A 74 -4.50 -6.10 -14.86
C LEU A 74 -5.95 -5.65 -14.68
N TRP A 75 -6.52 -6.07 -13.55
CA TRP A 75 -7.76 -5.52 -13.01
C TRP A 75 -7.55 -4.81 -11.67
N GLY A 76 -6.51 -5.17 -10.90
CA GLY A 76 -6.25 -4.58 -9.59
C GLY A 76 -4.81 -4.12 -9.40
N LEU A 77 -4.65 -3.11 -8.53
CA LEU A 77 -3.35 -2.65 -8.05
C LEU A 77 -3.39 -2.38 -6.53
N VAL A 78 -2.40 -2.91 -5.80
CA VAL A 78 -2.15 -2.53 -4.41
C VAL A 78 -0.78 -1.85 -4.32
N ASN A 79 -0.78 -0.55 -4.04
CA ASN A 79 0.44 0.20 -3.74
C ASN A 79 0.77 0.03 -2.25
N CYS A 80 1.54 -1.03 -1.93
CA CYS A 80 1.95 -1.34 -0.56
C CYS A 80 3.45 -1.07 -0.31
N ALA A 81 4.24 -0.85 -1.35
CA ALA A 81 5.65 -0.49 -1.19
C ALA A 81 5.80 0.80 -0.37
N GLY A 82 6.74 0.79 0.57
CA GLY A 82 7.01 1.96 1.40
C GLY A 82 8.35 1.88 2.11
N PHE A 83 8.84 3.05 2.48
CA PHE A 83 10.05 3.25 3.26
C PHE A 83 9.77 4.24 4.40
N GLY A 84 10.10 3.87 5.64
CA GLY A 84 9.78 4.65 6.84
C GLY A 84 10.61 5.93 6.99
N GLY A 85 11.80 5.95 6.42
CA GLY A 85 12.74 7.04 6.61
C GLY A 85 13.35 7.06 8.00
N GLU A 86 13.79 8.24 8.40
CA GLU A 86 14.35 8.52 9.73
C GLU A 86 13.28 9.06 10.69
N ILE A 87 13.61 9.03 11.97
CA ILE A 87 12.82 9.67 13.03
C ILE A 87 13.59 10.92 13.48
N ALA A 88 13.17 12.08 12.96
CA ALA A 88 13.83 13.36 13.23
C ALA A 88 12.81 14.50 13.35
N SER A 89 13.20 15.57 14.07
CA SER A 89 12.42 16.81 14.06
C SER A 89 12.55 17.51 12.70
N PRO A 90 11.61 18.39 12.30
CA PRO A 90 11.75 19.14 11.05
C PRO A 90 13.05 19.94 10.90
N ALA A 91 13.62 20.39 12.05
CA ALA A 91 14.86 21.14 12.05
C ALA A 91 16.13 20.27 11.84
N GLU A 92 15.99 18.95 11.99
CA GLU A 92 17.09 17.97 11.94
C GLU A 92 16.92 16.95 10.81
N THR A 93 15.83 17.06 10.03
CA THR A 93 15.52 16.14 8.95
C THR A 93 16.61 16.17 7.87
N ASP A 94 17.14 15.00 7.53
CA ASP A 94 18.05 14.82 6.39
C ASP A 94 17.25 14.88 5.08
N ILE A 95 17.61 15.84 4.22
CA ILE A 95 16.90 16.08 2.96
C ILE A 95 17.08 14.93 1.97
N ASP A 96 18.22 14.25 1.93
CA ASP A 96 18.44 13.09 1.06
C ASP A 96 17.53 11.93 1.49
N VAL A 97 17.33 11.74 2.80
CA VAL A 97 16.38 10.76 3.34
C VAL A 97 14.93 11.16 3.00
N PHE A 98 14.58 12.45 3.16
CA PHE A 98 13.26 12.97 2.78
C PHE A 98 12.97 12.70 1.31
N ASP A 99 13.90 13.06 0.41
CA ASP A 99 13.75 12.85 -1.04
C ASP A 99 13.57 11.37 -1.38
N LYS A 100 14.32 10.48 -0.72
CA LYS A 100 14.18 9.03 -0.89
C LYS A 100 12.81 8.53 -0.43
N VAL A 101 12.29 9.02 0.69
CA VAL A 101 10.96 8.65 1.20
C VAL A 101 9.87 9.08 0.22
N ILE A 102 9.93 10.32 -0.28
CA ILE A 102 9.00 10.84 -1.30
C ILE A 102 9.11 10.03 -2.60
N ALA A 103 10.33 9.74 -3.05
CA ALA A 103 10.56 8.99 -4.28
C ALA A 103 9.95 7.59 -4.24
N ILE A 104 10.04 6.89 -3.11
CA ILE A 104 9.49 5.54 -2.96
C ILE A 104 7.99 5.57 -2.70
N ASN A 105 7.55 6.31 -1.66
CA ASN A 105 6.19 6.20 -1.14
C ASN A 105 5.14 6.93 -2.00
N ALA A 106 5.51 8.07 -2.59
CA ALA A 106 4.59 8.88 -3.38
C ALA A 106 4.84 8.72 -4.89
N ARG A 107 6.07 9.03 -5.36
CA ARG A 107 6.39 8.96 -6.79
C ARG A 107 6.31 7.52 -7.31
N GLY A 108 6.83 6.55 -6.57
CA GLY A 108 6.76 5.13 -6.94
C GLY A 108 5.31 4.63 -7.07
N ALA A 109 4.46 4.94 -6.09
CA ALA A 109 3.03 4.61 -6.15
C ALA A 109 2.32 5.29 -7.33
N LEU A 110 2.66 6.55 -7.64
CA LEU A 110 2.13 7.25 -8.82
C LEU A 110 2.57 6.57 -10.12
N LEU A 111 3.83 6.13 -10.23
CA LEU A 111 4.32 5.39 -11.40
C LEU A 111 3.56 4.07 -11.60
N ALA A 112 3.39 3.27 -10.55
CA ALA A 112 2.61 2.04 -10.64
C ALA A 112 1.14 2.33 -11.01
N THR A 113 0.51 3.34 -10.40
CA THR A 113 -0.84 3.80 -10.74
C THR A 113 -0.94 4.22 -12.21
N LYS A 114 0.02 5.01 -12.72
CA LYS A 114 0.08 5.47 -14.11
C LYS A 114 0.06 4.31 -15.10
N TYR A 115 0.94 3.33 -14.92
CA TYR A 115 1.07 2.23 -15.88
C TYR A 115 -0.04 1.19 -15.71
N ALA A 116 -0.43 0.85 -14.48
CA ALA A 116 -1.54 -0.07 -14.24
C ALA A 116 -2.88 0.50 -14.75
N SER A 117 -3.18 1.77 -14.49
CA SER A 117 -4.42 2.38 -14.99
C SER A 117 -4.47 2.46 -16.52
N ARG A 118 -3.33 2.67 -17.20
CA ARG A 118 -3.27 2.60 -18.66
C ARG A 118 -3.67 1.23 -19.20
N GLU A 119 -3.20 0.15 -18.57
CA GLU A 119 -3.57 -1.20 -18.95
C GLU A 119 -5.05 -1.50 -18.65
N MET A 120 -5.55 -1.10 -17.47
CA MET A 120 -6.97 -1.23 -17.13
C MET A 120 -7.86 -0.48 -18.14
N ILE A 121 -7.50 0.76 -18.51
CA ILE A 121 -8.22 1.55 -19.53
C ILE A 121 -8.16 0.86 -20.89
N ARG A 122 -6.98 0.40 -21.32
CA ARG A 122 -6.80 -0.31 -22.59
C ARG A 122 -7.65 -1.58 -22.68
N LEU A 123 -7.78 -2.30 -21.57
CA LEU A 123 -8.58 -3.52 -21.48
C LEU A 123 -10.10 -3.25 -21.40
N GLY A 124 -10.50 -2.08 -20.89
CA GLY A 124 -11.90 -1.67 -20.79
C GLY A 124 -12.75 -2.50 -19.82
N LYS A 125 -12.09 -3.17 -18.84
CA LYS A 125 -12.77 -4.05 -17.87
C LYS A 125 -13.09 -3.35 -16.53
N GLY A 126 -12.80 -2.05 -16.42
CA GLY A 126 -12.77 -1.34 -15.13
C GLY A 126 -11.57 -1.74 -14.27
N GLY A 127 -11.61 -1.46 -12.97
CA GLY A 127 -10.53 -1.83 -12.07
C GLY A 127 -10.68 -1.32 -10.65
N ALA A 128 -9.73 -1.72 -9.80
CA ALA A 128 -9.64 -1.22 -8.44
C ALA A 128 -8.17 -1.00 -8.02
N ILE A 129 -7.89 0.16 -7.43
CA ILE A 129 -6.58 0.53 -6.91
C ILE A 129 -6.69 0.80 -5.42
N VAL A 130 -5.83 0.18 -4.62
CA VAL A 130 -5.74 0.43 -3.18
C VAL A 130 -4.35 0.92 -2.83
N ASN A 131 -4.28 2.11 -2.26
CA ASN A 131 -3.06 2.71 -1.76
C ASN A 131 -2.92 2.47 -0.25
N VAL A 132 -1.85 1.80 0.17
CA VAL A 132 -1.55 1.63 1.59
C VAL A 132 -0.86 2.91 2.08
N SER A 133 -1.68 3.81 2.62
CA SER A 133 -1.25 5.06 3.23
C SER A 133 -0.84 4.85 4.69
N SER A 134 -1.24 5.72 5.61
CA SER A 134 -0.96 5.61 7.04
C SER A 134 -1.86 6.56 7.83
N GLN A 135 -2.15 6.24 9.09
CA GLN A 135 -2.71 7.21 10.03
C GLN A 135 -1.87 8.50 10.13
N ALA A 136 -0.55 8.41 9.88
CA ALA A 136 0.37 9.57 9.88
C ALA A 136 0.07 10.59 8.77
N ALA A 137 -0.77 10.24 7.78
CA ALA A 137 -1.30 11.19 6.79
C ALA A 137 -2.57 11.91 7.28
N LEU A 138 -3.23 11.40 8.31
CA LEU A 138 -4.47 11.94 8.88
C LEU A 138 -4.20 12.79 10.13
N VAL A 139 -3.25 12.36 10.97
CA VAL A 139 -2.87 13.04 12.21
C VAL A 139 -1.36 13.11 12.36
N ALA A 140 -0.87 14.11 13.07
CA ALA A 140 0.56 14.30 13.27
C ALA A 140 1.18 13.16 14.09
N LEU A 141 2.34 12.68 13.63
CA LEU A 141 3.16 11.71 14.32
C LEU A 141 4.54 12.32 14.57
N LYS A 142 4.91 12.47 15.85
CA LYS A 142 6.16 13.14 16.25
C LYS A 142 7.38 12.45 15.60
N GLY A 143 8.24 13.25 14.99
CA GLY A 143 9.48 12.78 14.36
C GLY A 143 9.32 12.15 12.98
N HIS A 144 8.10 12.14 12.39
CA HIS A 144 7.82 11.42 11.14
C HIS A 144 7.51 12.37 9.97
N VAL A 145 8.13 13.55 9.91
CA VAL A 145 7.80 14.57 8.89
C VAL A 145 7.94 14.03 7.47
N SER A 146 9.03 13.35 7.14
CA SER A 146 9.29 12.79 5.81
C SER A 146 8.24 11.74 5.43
N TYR A 147 7.97 10.82 6.36
CA TYR A 147 6.98 9.76 6.16
C TYR A 147 5.56 10.32 6.04
N ALA A 148 5.14 11.18 6.97
CA ALA A 148 3.82 11.81 6.96
C ALA A 148 3.57 12.63 5.68
N ALA A 149 4.56 13.41 5.24
CA ALA A 149 4.50 14.17 3.98
C ALA A 149 4.30 13.24 2.78
N SER A 150 5.03 12.12 2.72
CA SER A 150 4.92 11.16 1.63
C SER A 150 3.55 10.48 1.58
N LYS A 151 2.98 10.13 2.75
CA LYS A 151 1.66 9.51 2.85
C LYS A 151 0.53 10.52 2.61
N GLY A 152 0.70 11.77 3.02
CA GLY A 152 -0.21 12.87 2.63
C GLY A 152 -0.23 13.14 1.12
N ALA A 153 0.95 13.04 0.47
CA ALA A 153 1.04 13.09 -0.99
C ALA A 153 0.31 11.91 -1.65
N LEU A 154 0.45 10.69 -1.10
CA LEU A 154 -0.25 9.50 -1.57
C LEU A 154 -1.77 9.63 -1.43
N ASP A 155 -2.26 10.26 -0.36
CA ASP A 155 -3.69 10.56 -0.18
C ASP A 155 -4.22 11.53 -1.24
N SER A 156 -3.42 12.54 -1.61
CA SER A 156 -3.78 13.45 -2.69
C SER A 156 -3.81 12.73 -4.04
N ILE A 157 -2.82 11.85 -4.32
CA ILE A 157 -2.81 10.98 -5.49
C ILE A 157 -4.06 10.09 -5.50
N THR A 158 -4.46 9.52 -4.37
CA THR A 158 -5.68 8.70 -4.25
C THR A 158 -6.92 9.46 -4.68
N ARG A 159 -7.14 10.66 -4.11
CA ARG A 159 -8.34 11.46 -4.40
C ARG A 159 -8.43 11.92 -5.85
N VAL A 160 -7.31 12.41 -6.41
CA VAL A 160 -7.26 12.85 -7.81
C VAL A 160 -7.45 11.67 -8.75
N SER A 161 -6.78 10.54 -8.49
CA SER A 161 -6.94 9.33 -9.29
C SER A 161 -8.37 8.77 -9.24
N ALA A 162 -9.03 8.82 -8.08
CA ALA A 162 -10.44 8.40 -7.95
C ALA A 162 -11.37 9.25 -8.83
N LEU A 163 -11.13 10.57 -8.88
CA LEU A 163 -11.91 11.49 -9.72
C LEU A 163 -11.67 11.23 -11.22
N GLU A 164 -10.39 11.13 -11.63
CA GLU A 164 -10.02 11.10 -13.05
C GLU A 164 -10.16 9.71 -13.68
N LEU A 165 -10.02 8.63 -12.90
CA LEU A 165 -10.15 7.26 -13.39
C LEU A 165 -11.58 6.71 -13.27
N GLY A 166 -12.46 7.39 -12.50
CA GLY A 166 -13.87 7.02 -12.35
C GLY A 166 -14.64 6.85 -13.68
N PRO A 167 -14.48 7.74 -14.69
CA PRO A 167 -15.08 7.58 -16.01
C PRO A 167 -14.68 6.30 -16.76
N HIS A 168 -13.62 5.63 -16.31
CA HIS A 168 -13.15 4.33 -16.84
C HIS A 168 -13.56 3.15 -15.94
N ASP A 169 -14.49 3.35 -15.00
CA ASP A 169 -14.92 2.35 -14.02
C ASP A 169 -13.78 1.81 -13.15
N ILE A 170 -12.78 2.66 -12.86
CA ILE A 170 -11.64 2.34 -12.00
C ILE A 170 -11.81 3.09 -10.67
N ARG A 171 -11.95 2.33 -9.57
CA ARG A 171 -12.06 2.85 -8.22
C ARG A 171 -10.66 3.00 -7.60
N VAL A 172 -10.42 4.06 -6.84
CA VAL A 172 -9.14 4.27 -6.16
C VAL A 172 -9.40 4.67 -4.71
N ASN A 173 -8.85 3.89 -3.76
CA ASN A 173 -9.05 4.09 -2.33
C ASN A 173 -7.75 4.02 -1.53
N GLY A 174 -7.75 4.62 -0.35
CA GLY A 174 -6.65 4.54 0.61
C GLY A 174 -7.02 3.74 1.85
N VAL A 175 -6.12 2.87 2.31
CA VAL A 175 -6.15 2.24 3.64
C VAL A 175 -5.10 2.92 4.51
N HIS A 176 -5.46 3.28 5.74
CA HIS A 176 -4.62 4.05 6.67
C HIS A 176 -4.33 3.22 7.92
N PRO A 177 -3.35 2.30 7.86
CA PRO A 177 -3.00 1.50 9.02
C PRO A 177 -2.43 2.34 10.16
N THR A 178 -2.64 1.87 11.40
CA THR A 178 -1.78 2.17 12.53
C THR A 178 -0.48 1.39 12.42
N VAL A 179 0.32 1.40 13.49
CA VAL A 179 1.53 0.59 13.58
C VAL A 179 1.18 -0.90 13.53
N VAL A 180 1.76 -1.59 12.57
CA VAL A 180 1.79 -3.05 12.45
C VAL A 180 3.21 -3.49 12.76
N MET A 181 3.40 -4.46 13.65
CA MET A 181 4.73 -4.91 14.09
C MET A 181 5.40 -5.78 13.02
N THR A 182 5.80 -5.13 11.93
CA THR A 182 6.62 -5.70 10.86
C THR A 182 8.10 -5.47 11.14
N GLU A 183 8.97 -6.07 10.35
CA GLU A 183 10.42 -5.82 10.42
C GLU A 183 10.77 -4.33 10.32
N MET A 184 10.07 -3.59 9.47
CA MET A 184 10.26 -2.14 9.29
C MET A 184 9.96 -1.35 10.57
N SER A 185 8.95 -1.72 11.32
CA SER A 185 8.40 -0.95 12.45
C SER A 185 8.94 -1.38 13.81
N ALA A 186 9.32 -2.67 13.96
CA ALA A 186 9.72 -3.26 15.23
C ALA A 186 10.94 -2.60 15.85
N PHE A 187 11.90 -2.12 15.05
CA PHE A 187 13.09 -1.42 15.52
C PHE A 187 12.76 -0.19 16.36
N TYR A 188 11.76 0.59 15.98
CA TYR A 188 11.36 1.81 16.68
C TYR A 188 10.22 1.54 17.68
N TRP A 189 9.12 0.97 17.21
CA TRP A 189 7.91 0.79 18.02
C TRP A 189 7.99 -0.39 19.01
N GLY A 190 8.94 -1.30 18.82
CA GLY A 190 9.22 -2.37 19.77
C GLY A 190 9.92 -1.92 21.06
N ARG A 191 10.37 -0.67 21.13
CA ARG A 191 10.97 -0.08 22.31
C ARG A 191 9.87 0.27 23.31
N PRO A 192 9.95 -0.23 24.58
CA PRO A 192 8.89 0.01 25.59
C PRO A 192 8.65 1.50 25.87
N ASP A 193 9.73 2.31 25.91
CA ASP A 193 9.67 3.76 26.16
C ASP A 193 8.93 4.55 25.07
N ILE A 194 8.75 3.95 23.87
CA ILE A 194 8.05 4.55 22.72
C ILE A 194 6.71 3.85 22.48
N GLY A 195 6.71 2.52 22.42
CA GLY A 195 5.53 1.75 22.03
C GLY A 195 4.43 1.74 23.08
N GLU A 196 4.77 1.62 24.38
CA GLU A 196 3.74 1.60 25.44
C GLU A 196 2.94 2.91 25.55
N PRO A 197 3.58 4.12 25.53
CA PRO A 197 2.83 5.37 25.52
C PRO A 197 1.94 5.54 24.29
N PHE A 198 2.38 5.03 23.12
CA PHE A 198 1.59 5.06 21.90
C PHE A 198 0.36 4.14 22.00
N LEU A 199 0.55 2.91 22.48
CA LEU A 199 -0.56 1.94 22.67
C LEU A 199 -1.63 2.47 23.64
N LYS A 200 -1.24 3.25 24.67
CA LYS A 200 -2.20 3.87 25.61
C LYS A 200 -3.11 4.91 24.96
N GLN A 201 -2.72 5.46 23.80
CA GLN A 201 -3.54 6.40 23.03
C GLN A 201 -4.47 5.70 22.05
N MET A 202 -4.27 4.41 21.81
CA MET A 202 -5.10 3.62 20.88
C MET A 202 -6.25 2.96 21.64
N PRO A 203 -7.52 3.26 21.32
CA PRO A 203 -8.67 2.69 22.02
C PRO A 203 -8.70 1.17 22.12
N LEU A 204 -8.29 0.45 21.04
CA LEU A 204 -8.21 -1.02 21.07
C LEU A 204 -6.98 -1.54 21.84
N GLY A 205 -6.02 -0.72 22.22
CA GLY A 205 -4.92 -1.03 23.14
C GLY A 205 -3.93 -2.10 22.66
N ARG A 206 -3.88 -2.39 21.38
CA ARG A 206 -2.96 -3.40 20.81
C ARG A 206 -2.49 -3.01 19.40
N TRP A 207 -1.36 -3.56 19.00
CA TRP A 207 -0.88 -3.46 17.63
C TRP A 207 -1.82 -4.18 16.66
N ALA A 208 -1.96 -3.63 15.46
CA ALA A 208 -2.63 -4.35 14.37
C ALA A 208 -1.72 -5.46 13.83
N THR A 209 -2.34 -6.51 13.32
CA THR A 209 -1.65 -7.58 12.58
C THR A 209 -1.69 -7.26 11.08
N GLU A 210 -0.77 -7.86 10.32
CA GLU A 210 -0.77 -7.72 8.86
C GLU A 210 -2.08 -8.22 8.23
N ALA A 211 -2.68 -9.28 8.78
CA ALA A 211 -3.95 -9.83 8.32
C ALA A 211 -5.11 -8.84 8.50
N GLU A 212 -5.10 -8.05 9.58
CA GLU A 212 -6.12 -7.02 9.83
C GLU A 212 -6.01 -5.84 8.88
N ILE A 213 -4.86 -5.66 8.20
CA ILE A 213 -4.70 -4.69 7.12
C ILE A 213 -5.01 -5.31 5.75
N ALA A 214 -4.65 -6.58 5.53
CA ALA A 214 -4.92 -7.28 4.27
C ALA A 214 -6.43 -7.43 3.98
N ALA A 215 -7.24 -7.69 5.01
CA ALA A 215 -8.68 -7.89 4.85
C ALA A 215 -9.42 -6.63 4.30
N PRO A 216 -9.26 -5.41 4.84
CA PRO A 216 -9.87 -4.22 4.25
C PRO A 216 -9.28 -3.86 2.87
N ILE A 217 -8.02 -4.17 2.57
CA ILE A 217 -7.47 -4.03 1.22
C ILE A 217 -8.25 -4.93 0.25
N ALA A 218 -8.43 -6.21 0.58
CA ALA A 218 -9.18 -7.15 -0.24
C ALA A 218 -10.66 -6.73 -0.39
N PHE A 219 -11.29 -6.22 0.67
CA PHE A 219 -12.64 -5.66 0.60
C PHE A 219 -12.73 -4.49 -0.39
N LEU A 220 -11.80 -3.54 -0.33
CA LEU A 220 -11.81 -2.38 -1.24
C LEU A 220 -11.52 -2.77 -2.70
N LEU A 221 -10.84 -3.88 -2.94
CA LEU A 221 -10.69 -4.46 -4.28
C LEU A 221 -11.96 -5.17 -4.75
N SER A 222 -12.81 -5.68 -3.88
CA SER A 222 -13.97 -6.50 -4.23
C SER A 222 -15.18 -5.71 -4.73
N ASP A 223 -16.17 -6.43 -5.27
CA ASP A 223 -17.48 -5.88 -5.66
C ASP A 223 -18.29 -5.36 -4.46
N GLY A 224 -17.99 -5.83 -3.24
CA GLY A 224 -18.56 -5.26 -2.02
C GLY A 224 -18.29 -3.77 -1.82
N ALA A 225 -17.24 -3.25 -2.49
CA ALA A 225 -16.85 -1.85 -2.48
C ALA A 225 -17.18 -1.10 -3.78
N ALA A 226 -18.14 -1.57 -4.59
CA ALA A 226 -18.44 -1.04 -5.93
C ALA A 226 -18.73 0.47 -5.96
N MET A 227 -19.31 1.04 -4.92
CA MET A 227 -19.59 2.49 -4.79
C MET A 227 -18.62 3.24 -3.88
N ILE A 228 -17.49 2.59 -3.50
CA ILE A 228 -16.47 3.21 -2.64
C ILE A 228 -15.29 3.62 -3.53
N SER A 229 -15.09 4.94 -3.68
CA SER A 229 -13.96 5.52 -4.42
C SER A 229 -13.55 6.85 -3.79
N GLY A 230 -12.24 7.09 -3.65
CA GLY A 230 -11.66 8.29 -3.04
C GLY A 230 -11.61 8.28 -1.51
N VAL A 231 -11.94 7.17 -0.85
CA VAL A 231 -11.97 7.09 0.61
C VAL A 231 -10.57 7.00 1.22
N ALA A 232 -10.41 7.61 2.38
CA ALA A 232 -9.33 7.36 3.33
C ALA A 232 -9.89 6.49 4.46
N LEU A 233 -9.59 5.20 4.46
CA LEU A 233 -10.13 4.23 5.42
C LEU A 233 -9.13 3.98 6.56
N PRO A 234 -9.33 4.53 7.79
CA PRO A 234 -8.49 4.22 8.93
C PRO A 234 -8.64 2.74 9.34
N VAL A 235 -7.51 2.09 9.60
CA VAL A 235 -7.44 0.74 10.19
C VAL A 235 -6.45 0.84 11.35
N ASP A 236 -6.85 1.57 12.39
CA ASP A 236 -5.96 2.17 13.36
C ASP A 236 -6.38 1.94 14.82
N GLY A 237 -7.32 1.04 15.06
CA GLY A 237 -7.80 0.73 16.40
C GLY A 237 -8.48 1.91 17.11
N GLY A 238 -8.98 2.89 16.34
CA GLY A 238 -9.64 4.08 16.82
C GLY A 238 -8.71 5.26 17.15
N PHE A 239 -7.41 5.16 16.82
CA PHE A 239 -6.43 6.19 17.15
C PHE A 239 -6.79 7.57 16.60
N THR A 240 -7.28 7.65 15.37
CA THR A 240 -7.66 8.94 14.74
C THR A 240 -9.06 9.41 15.08
N ALA A 241 -9.82 8.65 15.87
CA ALA A 241 -11.16 9.02 16.31
C ALA A 241 -11.16 9.79 17.65
N CYS A 242 -10.01 9.92 18.31
CA CYS A 242 -9.85 10.60 19.61
C CYS A 242 -9.29 12.00 19.46
#